data_bf1895f43150a1abebf5ebb5520f1148
#
_entry.id   bf1895f43150a1abebf5ebb5520f1148
#
_cell.length_a   1.000
_cell.length_b   1.000
_cell.length_c   1.000
_cell.angle_alpha   90.00
_cell.angle_beta   90.00
_cell.angle_gamma   90.00
#
_symmetry.space_group_name_H-M   'P 1'
#
loop_
_entity.id
_entity.type
_entity.pdbx_description
1 polymer ?
#
loop_
_entity_poly.entity_id
_entity_poly.type
_entity_poly.pdbx_seq_one_letter_code
_entity_poly.pdbx_strand_id
1 'polypeptide(L)'
;EIAQCLVGSEMCIRDSFMAAGLILSAAANLIIGIAGFLNGDGYIGNAIFFLTFIILWGINGWAQSMGGPPGIVSLSRWYPLSTRGTYYGFFSASHNLGEFFSFLFVGAIVGLCGWHWGFAGSAVAGAIGIAIIIALLHDSPESKGLPPIEVLTGEEKSEEHKARSTRKMQRTAVRNPLVWMLALSSACMYVARYAVNGWGVLFLQEVKGFTLVEASQIVSVNALLGIFGAVCCGWLTDRFLHGRRNVLAFIVGLINTAALCLFFFSGSGMSINILSMVLFGTTIGILICFLGGLMAIDIVPREATGATIGIVGLTSYIGAGMQDIISGRLLDAHKVMIGSETHYNFTPATLFWIAASTLSFLLVLFVSRKQQGKEHDNRYCLLYTSDAADDLI
;
A
#
# COMPACT_ATOMS: atom_id res chain seq x y z
N GLU A 1 2.63 -3.76 -18.72
CA GLU A 1 2.36 -3.81 -20.17
C GLU A 1 1.28 -4.86 -20.51
N ILE A 2 1.32 -6.08 -19.95
CA ILE A 2 0.27 -7.09 -20.20
C ILE A 2 -1.10 -6.61 -19.69
N ALA A 3 -1.15 -5.97 -18.52
CA ALA A 3 -2.38 -5.37 -18.02
C ALA A 3 -2.85 -4.16 -18.86
N GLN A 4 -1.92 -3.38 -19.43
CA GLN A 4 -2.26 -2.26 -20.31
C GLN A 4 -2.70 -2.72 -21.71
N CYS A 5 -2.15 -3.79 -22.27
CA CYS A 5 -2.61 -4.37 -23.52
C CYS A 5 -4.01 -5.01 -23.38
N LEU A 6 -4.31 -5.61 -22.23
CA LEU A 6 -5.66 -6.13 -21.93
C LEU A 6 -6.70 -5.02 -21.67
N VAL A 7 -6.26 -3.85 -21.25
CA VAL A 7 -7.11 -2.66 -20.97
C VAL A 7 -7.36 -1.82 -22.23
N GLY A 8 -6.66 -2.09 -23.34
CA GLY A 8 -6.73 -1.29 -24.57
C GLY A 8 -7.90 -1.59 -25.50
N SER A 9 -8.68 -2.64 -25.29
CA SER A 9 -9.81 -3.00 -26.12
C SER A 9 -11.13 -3.02 -25.36
N GLU A 10 -11.90 -1.98 -25.56
CA GLU A 10 -13.35 -1.90 -25.57
C GLU A 10 -14.18 -2.03 -24.29
N MET A 11 -15.11 -1.13 -24.20
CA MET A 11 -16.02 -0.62 -23.17
C MET A 11 -16.76 -1.62 -22.25
N CYS A 12 -16.86 -2.89 -22.57
CA CYS A 12 -17.59 -3.88 -21.76
C CYS A 12 -16.72 -4.76 -20.84
N ILE A 13 -15.39 -4.63 -20.90
CA ILE A 13 -14.47 -5.61 -20.27
C ILE A 13 -14.13 -5.24 -18.82
N ARG A 14 -14.30 -3.99 -18.40
CA ARG A 14 -13.76 -3.47 -17.12
C ARG A 14 -14.58 -3.84 -15.91
N ASP A 15 -15.91 -3.69 -15.97
CA ASP A 15 -16.80 -4.10 -14.87
C ASP A 15 -16.69 -5.61 -14.65
N SER A 16 -16.60 -6.35 -15.77
CA SER A 16 -16.35 -7.78 -15.76
C SER A 16 -14.98 -8.16 -15.19
N PHE A 17 -13.97 -7.32 -15.41
CA PHE A 17 -12.60 -7.59 -14.92
C PHE A 17 -12.49 -7.44 -13.40
N MET A 18 -13.08 -6.38 -12.82
CA MET A 18 -13.14 -6.22 -11.35
C MET A 18 -13.97 -7.34 -10.70
N ALA A 19 -15.14 -7.64 -11.30
CA ALA A 19 -15.98 -8.72 -10.82
C ALA A 19 -15.27 -10.08 -10.92
N ALA A 20 -14.59 -10.38 -12.04
CA ALA A 20 -13.83 -11.62 -12.22
C ALA A 20 -12.71 -11.75 -11.18
N GLY A 21 -11.95 -10.68 -10.92
CA GLY A 21 -10.93 -10.65 -9.88
C GLY A 21 -11.51 -10.96 -8.50
N LEU A 22 -12.64 -10.34 -8.16
CA LEU A 22 -13.29 -10.59 -6.87
C LEU A 22 -13.90 -11.99 -6.77
N ILE A 23 -14.46 -12.54 -7.87
CA ILE A 23 -14.94 -13.93 -7.95
C ILE A 23 -13.78 -14.92 -7.70
N LEU A 24 -12.66 -14.73 -8.38
CA LEU A 24 -11.48 -15.59 -8.19
C LEU A 24 -10.95 -15.50 -6.75
N SER A 25 -10.90 -14.30 -6.18
CA SER A 25 -10.49 -14.08 -4.79
C SER A 25 -11.43 -14.76 -3.80
N ALA A 26 -12.75 -14.57 -3.95
CA ALA A 26 -13.76 -15.19 -3.10
C ALA A 26 -13.72 -16.74 -3.21
N ALA A 27 -13.59 -17.27 -4.43
CA ALA A 27 -13.47 -18.70 -4.67
C ALA A 27 -12.20 -19.29 -4.02
N ALA A 28 -11.04 -18.61 -4.16
CA ALA A 28 -9.80 -19.03 -3.53
C ALA A 28 -9.93 -19.10 -2.00
N ASN A 29 -10.50 -18.06 -1.38
CA ASN A 29 -10.75 -18.05 0.07
C ASN A 29 -11.71 -19.16 0.51
N LEU A 30 -12.80 -19.38 -0.25
CA LEU A 30 -13.74 -20.46 0.06
C LEU A 30 -13.08 -21.84 0.00
N ILE A 31 -12.30 -22.10 -1.05
CA ILE A 31 -11.59 -23.38 -1.21
C ILE A 31 -10.55 -23.56 -0.11
N ILE A 32 -9.82 -22.53 0.30
CA ILE A 32 -8.87 -22.57 1.42
C ILE A 32 -9.62 -22.94 2.73
N GLY A 33 -10.77 -22.29 2.98
CA GLY A 33 -11.59 -22.60 4.15
C GLY A 33 -12.05 -24.05 4.16
N ILE A 34 -12.59 -24.56 3.05
CA ILE A 34 -13.02 -25.98 2.91
C ILE A 34 -11.83 -26.93 3.05
N ALA A 35 -10.71 -26.65 2.38
CA ALA A 35 -9.50 -27.47 2.48
C ALA A 35 -8.97 -27.53 3.93
N GLY A 36 -9.11 -26.43 4.66
CA GLY A 36 -8.76 -26.37 6.07
C GLY A 36 -9.62 -27.27 6.94
N PHE A 37 -10.94 -27.30 6.74
CA PHE A 37 -11.84 -28.24 7.41
C PHE A 37 -11.46 -29.71 7.11
N LEU A 38 -11.26 -30.03 5.83
CA LEU A 38 -10.87 -31.38 5.41
C LEU A 38 -9.50 -31.81 5.96
N ASN A 39 -8.58 -30.87 6.14
CA ASN A 39 -7.30 -31.14 6.78
C ASN A 39 -7.48 -31.39 8.30
N GLY A 40 -8.30 -30.57 8.97
CA GLY A 40 -8.61 -30.75 10.40
C GLY A 40 -9.29 -32.05 10.71
N ASP A 41 -10.16 -32.54 9.83
CA ASP A 41 -10.84 -33.81 9.92
C ASP A 41 -9.98 -35.02 9.46
N GLY A 42 -8.74 -34.76 9.01
CA GLY A 42 -7.79 -35.79 8.58
C GLY A 42 -8.01 -36.37 7.17
N TYR A 43 -8.94 -35.82 6.37
CA TYR A 43 -9.17 -36.25 4.98
C TYR A 43 -8.05 -35.92 4.03
N ILE A 44 -7.32 -34.80 4.29
CA ILE A 44 -6.16 -34.37 3.51
C ILE A 44 -4.94 -34.17 4.41
N GLY A 45 -3.79 -34.67 3.93
CA GLY A 45 -2.52 -34.52 4.66
C GLY A 45 -1.99 -33.06 4.63
N ASN A 46 -1.21 -32.70 5.65
CA ASN A 46 -0.65 -31.35 5.81
C ASN A 46 0.15 -30.86 4.60
N ALA A 47 0.87 -31.74 3.90
CA ALA A 47 1.66 -31.37 2.73
C ALA A 47 0.76 -30.94 1.55
N ILE A 48 -0.35 -31.67 1.32
CA ILE A 48 -1.32 -31.35 0.26
C ILE A 48 -2.04 -30.05 0.61
N PHE A 49 -2.46 -29.89 1.87
CA PHE A 49 -3.09 -28.66 2.34
C PHE A 49 -2.16 -27.47 2.15
N PHE A 50 -0.90 -27.55 2.57
CA PHE A 50 0.10 -26.49 2.44
C PHE A 50 0.33 -26.09 0.99
N LEU A 51 0.47 -27.06 0.08
CA LEU A 51 0.64 -26.78 -1.35
C LEU A 51 -0.60 -26.10 -1.95
N THR A 52 -1.80 -26.59 -1.61
CA THR A 52 -3.07 -25.99 -2.02
C THR A 52 -3.19 -24.55 -1.54
N PHE A 53 -2.83 -24.32 -0.27
CA PHE A 53 -2.84 -22.99 0.32
C PHE A 53 -1.92 -22.00 -0.43
N ILE A 54 -0.67 -22.40 -0.70
CA ILE A 54 0.30 -21.55 -1.41
C ILE A 54 -0.22 -21.18 -2.80
N ILE A 55 -0.71 -22.16 -3.56
CA ILE A 55 -1.22 -21.92 -4.92
C ILE A 55 -2.42 -20.99 -4.90
N LEU A 56 -3.41 -21.28 -4.05
CA LEU A 56 -4.63 -20.48 -3.97
C LEU A 56 -4.37 -19.08 -3.41
N TRP A 57 -3.43 -18.94 -2.47
CA TRP A 57 -3.04 -17.63 -1.94
C TRP A 57 -2.32 -16.79 -2.99
N GLY A 58 -1.49 -17.40 -3.83
CA GLY A 58 -0.90 -16.73 -5.00
C GLY A 58 -1.93 -16.28 -6.01
N ILE A 59 -2.92 -17.13 -6.33
CA ILE A 59 -4.05 -16.78 -7.21
C ILE A 59 -4.88 -15.65 -6.60
N ASN A 60 -5.16 -15.70 -5.30
CA ASN A 60 -5.88 -14.66 -4.59
C ASN A 60 -5.17 -13.30 -4.68
N GLY A 61 -3.85 -13.26 -4.43
CA GLY A 61 -3.06 -12.04 -4.55
C GLY A 61 -3.06 -11.47 -5.97
N TRP A 62 -2.95 -12.33 -6.99
CA TRP A 62 -3.07 -11.92 -8.38
C TRP A 62 -4.47 -11.39 -8.72
N ALA A 63 -5.52 -12.07 -8.28
CA ALA A 63 -6.90 -11.67 -8.49
C ALA A 63 -7.23 -10.31 -7.85
N GLN A 64 -6.71 -10.04 -6.65
CA GLN A 64 -6.88 -8.75 -5.97
C GLN A 64 -6.26 -7.57 -6.73
N SER A 65 -5.19 -7.80 -7.50
CA SER A 65 -4.58 -6.76 -8.33
C SER A 65 -5.50 -6.24 -9.44
N MET A 66 -6.56 -6.98 -9.77
CA MET A 66 -7.57 -6.61 -10.78
C MET A 66 -8.57 -5.54 -10.29
N GLY A 67 -8.53 -5.14 -9.01
CA GLY A 67 -9.46 -4.15 -8.45
C GLY A 67 -9.03 -2.70 -8.66
N GLY A 68 -7.77 -2.37 -8.33
CA GLY A 68 -7.28 -1.00 -8.28
C GLY A 68 -7.25 -0.27 -9.63
N PRO A 69 -6.52 -0.76 -10.65
CA PRO A 69 -6.38 -0.07 -11.91
C PRO A 69 -7.70 0.19 -12.65
N PRO A 70 -8.63 -0.78 -12.78
CA PRO A 70 -9.93 -0.53 -13.38
C PRO A 70 -10.77 0.49 -12.61
N GLY A 71 -10.75 0.45 -11.28
CA GLY A 71 -11.44 1.42 -10.44
C GLY A 71 -10.98 2.85 -10.66
N ILE A 72 -9.67 3.08 -10.79
CA ILE A 72 -9.10 4.40 -11.11
C ILE A 72 -9.54 4.88 -12.50
N VAL A 73 -9.56 3.99 -13.48
CA VAL A 73 -9.99 4.33 -14.83
C VAL A 73 -11.48 4.65 -14.88
N SER A 74 -12.32 3.88 -14.20
CA SER A 74 -13.76 4.17 -14.06
C SER A 74 -13.97 5.55 -13.42
N LEU A 75 -13.29 5.84 -12.31
CA LEU A 75 -13.30 7.16 -11.67
C LEU A 75 -12.95 8.30 -12.64
N SER A 76 -11.96 8.09 -13.51
CA SER A 76 -11.54 9.11 -14.48
C SER A 76 -12.59 9.39 -15.56
N ARG A 77 -13.54 8.47 -15.81
CA ARG A 77 -14.63 8.63 -16.76
C ARG A 77 -15.90 9.23 -16.16
N TRP A 78 -16.10 9.02 -14.85
CA TRP A 78 -17.28 9.53 -14.15
C TRP A 78 -17.11 10.94 -13.59
N TYR A 79 -15.86 11.38 -13.35
CA TYR A 79 -15.60 12.65 -12.68
C TYR A 79 -14.66 13.55 -13.50
N PRO A 80 -14.99 14.86 -13.62
CA PRO A 80 -14.16 15.84 -14.31
C PRO A 80 -12.83 16.07 -13.57
N LEU A 81 -11.84 16.60 -14.27
CA LEU A 81 -10.50 16.87 -13.74
C LEU A 81 -10.54 17.72 -12.47
N SER A 82 -11.46 18.68 -12.40
CA SER A 82 -11.62 19.62 -11.28
C SER A 82 -11.98 18.96 -9.96
N THR A 83 -12.74 17.86 -9.96
CA THR A 83 -13.20 17.16 -8.75
C THR A 83 -12.63 15.76 -8.60
N ARG A 84 -11.98 15.23 -9.63
CA ARG A 84 -11.43 13.85 -9.68
C ARG A 84 -10.51 13.53 -8.49
N GLY A 85 -9.72 14.50 -8.04
CA GLY A 85 -8.83 14.32 -6.89
C GLY A 85 -9.55 13.99 -5.59
N THR A 86 -10.69 14.63 -5.34
CA THR A 86 -11.54 14.37 -4.16
C THR A 86 -12.08 12.95 -4.17
N TYR A 87 -12.66 12.51 -5.29
CA TYR A 87 -13.20 11.17 -5.42
C TYR A 87 -12.12 10.07 -5.40
N TYR A 88 -10.94 10.36 -5.96
CA TYR A 88 -9.78 9.49 -5.83
C TYR A 88 -9.34 9.36 -4.36
N GLY A 89 -9.42 10.43 -3.58
CA GLY A 89 -9.15 10.39 -2.13
C GLY A 89 -10.08 9.44 -1.39
N PHE A 90 -11.39 9.49 -1.67
CA PHE A 90 -12.37 8.54 -1.11
C PHE A 90 -12.09 7.10 -1.54
N PHE A 91 -11.79 6.89 -2.82
CA PHE A 91 -11.42 5.57 -3.33
C PHE A 91 -10.16 5.02 -2.64
N SER A 92 -9.15 5.84 -2.48
CA SER A 92 -7.91 5.46 -1.78
C SER A 92 -8.15 5.16 -0.29
N ALA A 93 -9.02 5.92 0.37
CA ALA A 93 -9.39 5.69 1.77
C ALA A 93 -10.13 4.36 1.97
N SER A 94 -10.87 3.88 0.96
CA SER A 94 -11.61 2.61 1.03
C SER A 94 -10.70 1.40 1.28
N HIS A 95 -9.46 1.43 0.80
CA HIS A 95 -8.47 0.38 1.04
C HIS A 95 -8.16 0.23 2.54
N ASN A 96 -7.81 1.33 3.20
CA ASN A 96 -7.51 1.31 4.64
C ASN A 96 -8.77 0.99 5.49
N LEU A 97 -9.94 1.46 5.04
CA LEU A 97 -11.20 1.14 5.70
C LEU A 97 -11.52 -0.36 5.59
N GLY A 98 -11.28 -0.95 4.42
CA GLY A 98 -11.39 -2.39 4.20
C GLY A 98 -10.42 -3.18 5.08
N GLU A 99 -9.18 -2.74 5.22
CA GLU A 99 -8.17 -3.34 6.10
C GLU A 99 -8.59 -3.27 7.57
N PHE A 100 -9.10 -2.12 8.03
CA PHE A 100 -9.64 -1.95 9.37
C PHE A 100 -10.78 -2.94 9.67
N PHE A 101 -11.78 -3.01 8.80
CA PHE A 101 -12.89 -3.94 8.97
C PHE A 101 -12.43 -5.40 8.87
N SER A 102 -11.46 -5.71 8.02
CA SER A 102 -10.90 -7.07 7.91
C SER A 102 -10.30 -7.53 9.23
N PHE A 103 -9.47 -6.73 9.89
CA PHE A 103 -8.94 -7.07 11.22
C PHE A 103 -10.04 -7.27 12.25
N LEU A 104 -11.07 -6.42 12.29
CA LEU A 104 -12.15 -6.55 13.25
C LEU A 104 -13.02 -7.79 13.01
N PHE A 105 -13.55 -7.96 11.79
CA PHE A 105 -14.49 -9.03 11.49
C PHE A 105 -13.82 -10.38 11.41
N VAL A 106 -12.69 -10.50 10.72
CA VAL A 106 -11.97 -11.77 10.61
C VAL A 106 -11.41 -12.16 11.97
N GLY A 107 -10.84 -11.21 12.73
CA GLY A 107 -10.37 -11.46 14.09
C GLY A 107 -11.47 -11.97 15.02
N ALA A 108 -12.67 -11.38 14.97
CA ALA A 108 -13.82 -11.83 15.74
C ALA A 108 -14.30 -13.23 15.30
N ILE A 109 -14.46 -13.46 13.99
CA ILE A 109 -14.91 -14.75 13.45
C ILE A 109 -13.92 -15.86 13.81
N VAL A 110 -12.62 -15.62 13.63
CA VAL A 110 -11.58 -16.59 13.94
C VAL A 110 -11.51 -16.88 15.44
N GLY A 111 -11.65 -15.83 16.27
CA GLY A 111 -11.67 -15.99 17.72
C GLY A 111 -12.86 -16.79 18.26
N LEU A 112 -14.04 -16.70 17.62
CA LEU A 112 -15.26 -17.38 18.03
C LEU A 112 -15.44 -18.76 17.40
N CYS A 113 -15.10 -18.89 16.11
CA CYS A 113 -15.46 -20.06 15.30
C CYS A 113 -14.24 -20.84 14.77
N GLY A 114 -13.03 -20.28 14.92
CA GLY A 114 -11.80 -20.86 14.38
C GLY A 114 -11.40 -20.31 13.01
N TRP A 115 -10.14 -20.54 12.62
CA TRP A 115 -9.52 -19.90 11.45
C TRP A 115 -10.16 -20.28 10.09
N HIS A 116 -10.72 -21.47 9.96
CA HIS A 116 -11.42 -21.92 8.75
C HIS A 116 -12.61 -21.00 8.41
N TRP A 117 -13.34 -20.57 9.42
CA TRP A 117 -14.46 -19.63 9.29
C TRP A 117 -14.02 -18.23 8.91
N GLY A 118 -12.78 -17.82 9.24
CA GLY A 118 -12.22 -16.56 8.77
C GLY A 118 -12.14 -16.50 7.24
N PHE A 119 -11.68 -17.58 6.59
CA PHE A 119 -11.66 -17.70 5.14
C PHE A 119 -13.07 -17.80 4.53
N ALA A 120 -13.95 -18.58 5.12
CA ALA A 120 -15.35 -18.68 4.69
C ALA A 120 -16.07 -17.32 4.81
N GLY A 121 -15.87 -16.60 5.91
CA GLY A 121 -16.41 -15.26 6.12
C GLY A 121 -15.91 -14.25 5.09
N SER A 122 -14.62 -14.30 4.75
CA SER A 122 -14.03 -13.48 3.70
C SER A 122 -14.64 -13.78 2.32
N ALA A 123 -14.91 -15.06 2.03
CA ALA A 123 -15.59 -15.47 0.79
C ALA A 123 -17.04 -14.93 0.72
N VAL A 124 -17.77 -14.95 1.84
CA VAL A 124 -19.13 -14.37 1.92
C VAL A 124 -19.09 -12.85 1.70
N ALA A 125 -18.15 -12.16 2.33
CA ALA A 125 -17.96 -10.71 2.11
C ALA A 125 -17.62 -10.42 0.63
N GLY A 126 -16.78 -11.26 0.01
CA GLY A 126 -16.48 -11.20 -1.42
C GLY A 126 -17.75 -11.39 -2.29
N ALA A 127 -18.59 -12.35 -1.96
CA ALA A 127 -19.85 -12.59 -2.68
C ALA A 127 -20.81 -11.39 -2.59
N ILE A 128 -20.89 -10.75 -1.44
CA ILE A 128 -21.65 -9.50 -1.27
C ILE A 128 -21.06 -8.39 -2.15
N GLY A 129 -19.71 -8.23 -2.14
CA GLY A 129 -19.03 -7.27 -2.99
C GLY A 129 -19.29 -7.52 -4.48
N ILE A 130 -19.28 -8.77 -4.94
CA ILE A 130 -19.59 -9.15 -6.32
C ILE A 130 -21.02 -8.71 -6.67
N ALA A 131 -22.00 -9.00 -5.81
CA ALA A 131 -23.38 -8.59 -6.02
C ALA A 131 -23.52 -7.07 -6.16
N ILE A 132 -22.81 -6.30 -5.31
CA ILE A 132 -22.78 -4.84 -5.36
C ILE A 132 -22.15 -4.35 -6.67
N ILE A 133 -21.00 -4.93 -7.08
CA ILE A 133 -20.33 -4.55 -8.34
C ILE A 133 -21.26 -4.80 -9.53
N ILE A 134 -21.86 -5.97 -9.64
CA ILE A 134 -22.74 -6.33 -10.76
C ILE A 134 -24.00 -5.43 -10.78
N ALA A 135 -24.54 -5.09 -9.62
CA ALA A 135 -25.77 -4.29 -9.53
C ALA A 135 -25.56 -2.79 -9.74
N LEU A 136 -24.43 -2.24 -9.27
CA LEU A 136 -24.25 -0.79 -9.14
C LEU A 136 -23.10 -0.22 -9.96
N LEU A 137 -22.06 -1.00 -10.28
CA LEU A 137 -20.91 -0.47 -11.00
C LEU A 137 -21.22 -0.37 -12.50
N HIS A 138 -20.92 0.79 -13.07
CA HIS A 138 -21.00 1.07 -14.50
C HIS A 138 -19.73 1.76 -14.95
N ASP A 139 -19.18 1.33 -16.07
CA ASP A 139 -17.89 1.74 -16.62
C ASP A 139 -17.79 3.24 -16.91
N SER A 140 -18.89 3.83 -17.39
CA SER A 140 -18.91 5.23 -17.81
C SER A 140 -20.35 5.77 -17.90
N PRO A 141 -20.54 7.10 -17.94
CA PRO A 141 -21.83 7.73 -18.15
C PRO A 141 -22.55 7.24 -19.41
N GLU A 142 -21.81 6.97 -20.49
CA GLU A 142 -22.35 6.51 -21.77
C GLU A 142 -23.03 5.14 -21.65
N SER A 143 -22.57 4.28 -20.75
CA SER A 143 -23.22 2.98 -20.48
C SER A 143 -24.63 3.13 -19.89
N LYS A 144 -24.98 4.32 -19.39
CA LYS A 144 -26.30 4.72 -18.89
C LYS A 144 -27.07 5.62 -19.89
N GLY A 145 -26.54 5.83 -21.08
CA GLY A 145 -27.13 6.73 -22.06
C GLY A 145 -26.94 8.21 -21.77
N LEU A 146 -26.01 8.55 -20.87
CA LEU A 146 -25.62 9.93 -20.57
C LEU A 146 -24.47 10.35 -21.52
N PRO A 147 -24.35 11.65 -21.85
CA PRO A 147 -23.21 12.12 -22.63
C PRO A 147 -21.91 12.00 -21.85
N PRO A 148 -20.75 11.92 -22.54
CA PRO A 148 -19.43 11.92 -21.91
C PRO A 148 -19.25 13.10 -20.94
N ILE A 149 -18.48 12.87 -19.86
CA ILE A 149 -18.31 13.88 -18.79
C ILE A 149 -17.70 15.19 -19.34
N GLU A 150 -16.82 15.10 -20.32
CA GLU A 150 -16.20 16.25 -20.98
C GLU A 150 -17.24 17.15 -21.66
N VAL A 151 -18.27 16.55 -22.25
CA VAL A 151 -19.38 17.29 -22.88
C VAL A 151 -20.27 17.96 -21.82
N LEU A 152 -20.50 17.28 -20.69
CA LEU A 152 -21.32 17.80 -19.60
C LEU A 152 -20.64 18.97 -18.85
N THR A 153 -19.31 18.96 -18.78
CA THR A 153 -18.53 19.94 -18.01
C THR A 153 -17.90 21.02 -18.90
N GLY A 154 -17.97 20.86 -20.24
CA GLY A 154 -17.31 21.78 -21.17
C GLY A 154 -15.77 21.71 -21.13
N GLU A 155 -15.20 20.66 -20.55
CA GLU A 155 -13.77 20.43 -20.56
C GLU A 155 -13.33 20.01 -21.98
N GLU A 156 -12.36 20.71 -22.57
CA GLU A 156 -11.75 20.27 -23.82
C GLU A 156 -11.09 18.90 -23.61
N LYS A 157 -11.30 17.97 -24.57
CA LYS A 157 -10.56 16.72 -24.58
C LYS A 157 -9.08 17.05 -24.55
N SER A 158 -8.44 16.76 -23.43
CA SER A 158 -6.97 16.78 -23.36
C SER A 158 -6.48 15.87 -24.49
N GLU A 159 -5.89 16.47 -25.53
CA GLU A 159 -5.34 15.69 -26.63
C GLU A 159 -4.46 14.59 -26.04
N GLU A 160 -4.72 13.34 -26.47
CA GLU A 160 -3.87 12.20 -26.14
C GLU A 160 -2.42 12.60 -26.42
N HIS A 161 -1.68 12.83 -25.34
CA HIS A 161 -0.26 13.15 -25.42
C HIS A 161 0.43 11.95 -26.11
N LYS A 162 0.74 12.19 -27.38
CA LYS A 162 1.30 11.27 -28.36
C LYS A 162 2.23 10.24 -27.71
N ALA A 163 1.92 8.98 -27.91
CA ALA A 163 2.68 7.78 -27.46
C ALA A 163 4.20 7.78 -27.76
N ARG A 164 4.68 8.74 -28.52
CA ARG A 164 6.11 8.93 -28.88
C ARG A 164 7.00 9.36 -27.71
N SER A 165 6.43 9.94 -26.65
CA SER A 165 7.18 10.44 -25.50
C SER A 165 7.39 9.37 -24.41
N THR A 166 6.48 8.41 -24.25
CA THR A 166 6.39 7.50 -23.10
C THR A 166 7.68 6.67 -22.89
N ARG A 167 8.23 6.10 -23.97
CA ARG A 167 9.43 5.24 -23.87
C ARG A 167 10.69 6.01 -23.48
N LYS A 168 10.82 7.26 -23.96
CA LYS A 168 11.93 8.14 -23.57
C LYS A 168 11.81 8.57 -22.10
N MET A 169 10.60 8.86 -21.64
CA MET A 169 10.33 9.26 -20.27
C MET A 169 10.51 8.12 -19.27
N GLN A 170 10.05 6.91 -19.61
CA GLN A 170 10.32 5.70 -18.82
C GLN A 170 11.83 5.47 -18.64
N ARG A 171 12.62 5.63 -19.72
CA ARG A 171 14.09 5.50 -19.66
C ARG A 171 14.72 6.55 -18.76
N THR A 172 14.19 7.78 -18.74
CA THR A 172 14.65 8.85 -17.85
C THR A 172 14.39 8.51 -16.40
N ALA A 173 13.20 8.01 -16.06
CA ALA A 173 12.87 7.55 -14.70
C ALA A 173 13.79 6.42 -14.24
N VAL A 174 13.97 5.37 -15.06
CA VAL A 174 14.82 4.21 -14.74
C VAL A 174 16.29 4.61 -14.53
N ARG A 175 16.79 5.60 -15.25
CA ARG A 175 18.20 6.05 -15.16
C ARG A 175 18.45 7.05 -14.04
N ASN A 176 17.42 7.60 -13.42
CA ASN A 176 17.59 8.60 -12.37
C ASN A 176 17.88 7.92 -11.02
N PRO A 177 19.09 8.10 -10.43
CA PRO A 177 19.46 7.47 -9.17
C PRO A 177 18.59 7.92 -8.00
N LEU A 178 17.98 9.12 -8.05
CA LEU A 178 17.07 9.60 -7.02
C LEU A 178 15.76 8.79 -6.99
N VAL A 179 15.31 8.31 -8.16
CA VAL A 179 14.15 7.42 -8.25
C VAL A 179 14.41 6.09 -7.53
N TRP A 180 15.59 5.51 -7.70
CA TRP A 180 15.97 4.28 -7.01
C TRP A 180 16.17 4.46 -5.52
N MET A 181 16.70 5.60 -5.08
CA MET A 181 16.79 5.93 -3.66
C MET A 181 15.39 6.09 -3.03
N LEU A 182 14.48 6.77 -3.72
CA LEU A 182 13.09 6.89 -3.29
C LEU A 182 12.38 5.53 -3.25
N ALA A 183 12.59 4.70 -4.28
CA ALA A 183 12.04 3.35 -4.38
C ALA A 183 12.55 2.45 -3.23
N LEU A 184 13.85 2.51 -2.91
CA LEU A 184 14.42 1.76 -1.80
C LEU A 184 13.90 2.27 -0.44
N SER A 185 13.78 3.58 -0.27
CA SER A 185 13.17 4.18 0.93
C SER A 185 11.73 3.70 1.11
N SER A 186 10.95 3.70 0.04
CA SER A 186 9.57 3.20 0.07
C SER A 186 9.50 1.70 0.35
N ALA A 187 10.39 0.88 -0.25
CA ALA A 187 10.48 -0.54 0.05
C ALA A 187 10.76 -0.81 1.53
N CYS A 188 11.71 -0.08 2.13
CA CYS A 188 12.02 -0.18 3.55
C CYS A 188 10.84 0.22 4.44
N MET A 189 10.07 1.24 4.06
CA MET A 189 8.84 1.62 4.76
C MET A 189 7.78 0.52 4.64
N TYR A 190 7.64 -0.11 3.46
CA TYR A 190 6.73 -1.23 3.27
C TYR A 190 7.12 -2.46 4.09
N VAL A 191 8.42 -2.72 4.28
CA VAL A 191 8.89 -3.76 5.24
C VAL A 191 8.30 -3.50 6.63
N ALA A 192 8.39 -2.28 7.15
CA ALA A 192 7.85 -1.93 8.46
C ALA A 192 6.32 -2.04 8.52
N ARG A 193 5.62 -1.57 7.46
CA ARG A 193 4.16 -1.66 7.37
C ARG A 193 3.67 -3.10 7.38
N TYR A 194 4.22 -3.93 6.52
CA TYR A 194 3.79 -5.32 6.39
C TYR A 194 4.25 -6.19 7.57
N ALA A 195 5.32 -5.81 8.27
CA ALA A 195 5.68 -6.42 9.54
C ALA A 195 4.56 -6.30 10.58
N VAL A 196 4.01 -5.11 10.76
CA VAL A 196 2.89 -4.90 11.71
C VAL A 196 1.61 -5.57 11.21
N ASN A 197 1.28 -5.43 9.94
CA ASN A 197 0.03 -5.97 9.40
C ASN A 197 0.04 -7.51 9.30
N GLY A 198 1.17 -8.12 8.95
CA GLY A 198 1.30 -9.57 8.81
C GLY A 198 1.62 -10.29 10.12
N TRP A 199 2.45 -9.70 10.97
CA TRP A 199 2.98 -10.37 12.15
C TRP A 199 2.57 -9.73 13.47
N GLY A 200 1.98 -8.52 13.45
CA GLY A 200 1.64 -7.75 14.66
C GLY A 200 0.63 -8.46 15.55
N VAL A 201 -0.38 -9.13 14.97
CA VAL A 201 -1.37 -9.90 15.74
C VAL A 201 -0.70 -11.07 16.44
N LEU A 202 0.13 -11.86 15.74
CA LEU A 202 0.86 -12.98 16.31
C LEU A 202 1.85 -12.51 17.40
N PHE A 203 2.54 -11.39 17.16
CA PHE A 203 3.44 -10.79 18.17
C PHE A 203 2.70 -10.42 19.46
N LEU A 204 1.52 -9.80 19.35
CA LEU A 204 0.71 -9.44 20.51
C LEU A 204 0.23 -10.67 21.29
N GLN A 205 -0.12 -11.75 20.60
CA GLN A 205 -0.52 -13.00 21.23
C GLN A 205 0.65 -13.69 21.94
N GLU A 206 1.74 -13.95 21.22
CA GLU A 206 2.85 -14.75 21.68
C GLU A 206 3.73 -14.04 22.73
N VAL A 207 3.98 -12.73 22.53
CA VAL A 207 4.92 -11.99 23.36
C VAL A 207 4.22 -11.21 24.47
N LYS A 208 3.02 -10.68 24.20
CA LYS A 208 2.31 -9.80 25.13
C LYS A 208 1.08 -10.46 25.79
N GLY A 209 0.71 -11.65 25.37
CA GLY A 209 -0.36 -12.46 25.98
C GLY A 209 -1.78 -11.96 25.71
N PHE A 210 -2.00 -11.14 24.67
CA PHE A 210 -3.34 -10.71 24.27
C PHE A 210 -4.11 -11.86 23.59
N THR A 211 -5.42 -11.86 23.74
CA THR A 211 -6.28 -12.73 22.95
C THR A 211 -6.25 -12.32 21.47
N LEU A 212 -6.61 -13.23 20.56
CA LEU A 212 -6.68 -12.97 19.13
C LEU A 212 -7.58 -11.76 18.81
N VAL A 213 -8.71 -11.64 19.51
CA VAL A 213 -9.67 -10.55 19.30
C VAL A 213 -9.07 -9.20 19.72
N GLU A 214 -8.48 -9.14 20.93
CA GLU A 214 -7.82 -7.93 21.41
C GLU A 214 -6.64 -7.52 20.52
N ALA A 215 -5.80 -8.47 20.13
CA ALA A 215 -4.68 -8.23 19.24
C ALA A 215 -5.13 -7.68 17.86
N SER A 216 -6.18 -8.26 17.29
CA SER A 216 -6.76 -7.80 16.03
C SER A 216 -7.37 -6.40 16.15
N GLN A 217 -8.04 -6.09 17.27
CA GLN A 217 -8.56 -4.75 17.55
C GLN A 217 -7.43 -3.72 17.67
N ILE A 218 -6.34 -4.04 18.39
CA ILE A 218 -5.19 -3.15 18.52
C ILE A 218 -4.57 -2.87 17.15
N VAL A 219 -4.32 -3.90 16.34
CA VAL A 219 -3.72 -3.75 15.01
C VAL A 219 -4.65 -3.02 14.06
N SER A 220 -5.97 -3.19 14.13
CA SER A 220 -6.93 -2.50 13.26
C SER A 220 -6.85 -0.97 13.37
N VAL A 221 -6.45 -0.45 14.52
CA VAL A 221 -6.30 1.00 14.77
C VAL A 221 -5.32 1.63 13.79
N ASN A 222 -4.24 0.92 13.41
CA ASN A 222 -3.26 1.48 12.47
C ASN A 222 -3.87 1.72 11.08
N ALA A 223 -4.72 0.82 10.59
CA ALA A 223 -5.38 0.97 9.31
C ALA A 223 -6.35 2.16 9.30
N LEU A 224 -7.14 2.32 10.37
CA LEU A 224 -8.06 3.45 10.52
C LEU A 224 -7.30 4.79 10.55
N LEU A 225 -6.26 4.88 11.35
CA LEU A 225 -5.44 6.10 11.48
C LEU A 225 -4.59 6.37 10.23
N GLY A 226 -4.31 5.35 9.41
CA GLY A 226 -3.69 5.49 8.09
C GLY A 226 -4.50 6.37 7.15
N ILE A 227 -5.84 6.30 7.19
CA ILE A 227 -6.73 7.18 6.44
C ILE A 227 -6.52 8.64 6.87
N PHE A 228 -6.53 8.88 8.18
CA PHE A 228 -6.32 10.21 8.74
C PHE A 228 -4.96 10.78 8.34
N GLY A 229 -3.89 9.98 8.45
CA GLY A 229 -2.55 10.36 8.02
C GLY A 229 -2.48 10.75 6.54
N ALA A 230 -3.08 9.96 5.65
CA ALA A 230 -3.10 10.23 4.22
C ALA A 230 -3.87 11.51 3.87
N VAL A 231 -5.01 11.76 4.51
CA VAL A 231 -5.80 12.99 4.31
C VAL A 231 -5.06 14.23 4.83
N CYS A 232 -4.46 14.12 6.01
CA CYS A 232 -3.72 15.23 6.61
C CYS A 232 -2.40 15.54 5.90
N CYS A 233 -1.85 14.62 5.13
CA CYS A 233 -0.55 14.72 4.47
C CYS A 233 -0.42 15.99 3.61
N GLY A 234 -1.39 16.23 2.72
CA GLY A 234 -1.40 17.43 1.86
C GLY A 234 -1.50 18.72 2.67
N TRP A 235 -2.48 18.79 3.56
CA TRP A 235 -2.70 19.96 4.42
C TRP A 235 -1.48 20.28 5.29
N LEU A 236 -0.84 19.28 5.87
CA LEU A 236 0.33 19.43 6.72
C LEU A 236 1.52 20.03 5.95
N THR A 237 1.71 19.58 4.69
CA THR A 237 2.78 20.04 3.82
C THR A 237 2.58 21.50 3.43
N ASP A 238 1.37 21.86 3.01
CA ASP A 238 1.05 23.16 2.48
C ASP A 238 1.04 24.23 3.59
N ARG A 239 0.52 23.86 4.77
CA ARG A 239 0.35 24.80 5.89
C ARG A 239 1.62 25.07 6.68
N PHE A 240 2.42 24.05 6.97
CA PHE A 240 3.54 24.16 7.93
C PHE A 240 4.92 24.24 7.30
N LEU A 241 5.12 23.69 6.10
CA LEU A 241 6.49 23.49 5.58
C LEU A 241 6.70 24.14 4.22
N HIS A 242 5.74 24.93 3.73
CA HIS A 242 5.88 25.67 2.46
C HIS A 242 6.41 24.75 1.33
N GLY A 243 5.90 23.53 1.24
CA GLY A 243 6.29 22.54 0.24
C GLY A 243 7.58 21.74 0.53
N ARG A 244 8.24 21.92 1.68
CA ARG A 244 9.45 21.14 2.05
C ARG A 244 9.10 19.72 2.48
N ARG A 245 8.64 18.90 1.56
CA ARG A 245 8.15 17.53 1.79
C ARG A 245 9.19 16.60 2.39
N ASN A 246 10.46 16.79 2.01
CA ASN A 246 11.58 15.95 2.47
C ASN A 246 11.82 16.05 3.99
N VAL A 247 11.72 17.27 4.55
CA VAL A 247 11.90 17.49 6.00
C VAL A 247 10.77 16.83 6.78
N LEU A 248 9.53 16.99 6.28
CA LEU A 248 8.38 16.37 6.92
C LEU A 248 8.46 14.84 6.85
N ALA A 249 8.82 14.27 5.69
CA ALA A 249 9.00 12.83 5.53
C ALA A 249 10.07 12.27 6.48
N PHE A 250 11.15 13.00 6.73
CA PHE A 250 12.16 12.61 7.71
C PHE A 250 11.62 12.62 9.15
N ILE A 251 10.95 13.70 9.57
CA ILE A 251 10.36 13.82 10.91
C ILE A 251 9.32 12.73 11.13
N VAL A 252 8.43 12.53 10.17
CA VAL A 252 7.38 11.50 10.22
C VAL A 252 8.00 10.10 10.26
N GLY A 253 9.06 9.85 9.50
CA GLY A 253 9.79 8.58 9.52
C GLY A 253 10.47 8.31 10.89
N LEU A 254 11.00 9.34 11.54
CA LEU A 254 11.55 9.22 12.89
C LEU A 254 10.44 8.87 13.90
N ILE A 255 9.29 9.54 13.83
CA ILE A 255 8.13 9.24 14.69
C ILE A 255 7.62 7.83 14.42
N ASN A 256 7.58 7.40 13.15
CA ASN A 256 7.19 6.05 12.77
C ASN A 256 8.10 4.98 13.41
N THR A 257 9.41 5.19 13.37
CA THR A 257 10.37 4.27 13.99
C THR A 257 10.24 4.28 15.52
N ALA A 258 10.01 5.44 16.11
CA ALA A 258 9.75 5.52 17.56
C ALA A 258 8.44 4.80 17.94
N ALA A 259 7.40 4.90 17.13
CA ALA A 259 6.15 4.17 17.32
C ALA A 259 6.34 2.65 17.24
N LEU A 260 7.18 2.17 16.30
CA LEU A 260 7.56 0.75 16.23
C LEU A 260 8.35 0.30 17.47
N CYS A 261 9.32 1.09 17.91
CA CYS A 261 10.05 0.80 19.15
C CYS A 261 9.09 0.74 20.35
N LEU A 262 8.16 1.68 20.44
CA LEU A 262 7.13 1.68 21.47
C LEU A 262 6.27 0.40 21.38
N PHE A 263 5.83 0.01 20.19
CA PHE A 263 5.04 -1.19 19.98
C PHE A 263 5.78 -2.46 20.39
N PHE A 264 7.03 -2.63 19.98
CA PHE A 264 7.76 -3.87 20.23
C PHE A 264 8.33 -3.98 21.64
N PHE A 265 8.78 -2.87 22.23
CA PHE A 265 9.49 -2.88 23.54
C PHE A 265 8.64 -2.43 24.72
N SER A 266 7.40 -1.95 24.52
CA SER A 266 6.52 -1.62 25.64
C SER A 266 5.93 -2.88 26.29
N GLY A 267 5.41 -2.72 27.51
CA GLY A 267 4.70 -3.78 28.22
C GLY A 267 3.34 -4.16 27.59
N SER A 268 2.66 -5.11 28.23
CA SER A 268 1.37 -5.68 27.80
C SER A 268 0.15 -4.77 28.07
N GLY A 269 0.36 -3.49 28.41
CA GLY A 269 -0.73 -2.55 28.65
C GLY A 269 -1.49 -2.24 27.35
N MET A 270 -2.81 -2.42 27.32
CA MET A 270 -3.64 -2.18 26.14
C MET A 270 -3.51 -0.75 25.61
N SER A 271 -3.57 0.26 26.52
CA SER A 271 -3.51 1.68 26.14
C SER A 271 -2.21 2.06 25.43
N ILE A 272 -1.05 1.52 25.86
CA ILE A 272 0.24 1.85 25.24
C ILE A 272 0.37 1.21 23.86
N ASN A 273 -0.18 0.01 23.68
CA ASN A 273 -0.21 -0.67 22.38
C ASN A 273 -1.16 0.03 21.40
N ILE A 274 -2.31 0.51 21.85
CA ILE A 274 -3.20 1.35 21.05
C ILE A 274 -2.51 2.66 20.67
N LEU A 275 -1.86 3.35 21.62
CA LEU A 275 -1.12 4.59 21.35
C LEU A 275 -0.03 4.37 20.29
N SER A 276 0.71 3.27 20.39
CA SER A 276 1.73 2.93 19.38
C SER A 276 1.11 2.72 17.99
N MET A 277 -0.07 2.09 17.89
CA MET A 277 -0.79 1.89 16.63
C MET A 277 -1.39 3.19 16.08
N VAL A 278 -1.85 4.10 16.94
CA VAL A 278 -2.27 5.46 16.54
C VAL A 278 -1.13 6.22 15.89
N LEU A 279 0.03 6.26 16.53
CA LEU A 279 1.23 6.93 16.00
C LEU A 279 1.71 6.24 14.72
N PHE A 280 1.81 4.92 14.73
CA PHE A 280 2.27 4.14 13.58
C PHE A 280 1.35 4.31 12.38
N GLY A 281 0.03 4.13 12.54
CA GLY A 281 -0.94 4.25 11.46
C GLY A 281 -0.96 5.64 10.84
N THR A 282 -0.99 6.70 11.67
CA THR A 282 -0.95 8.09 11.18
C THR A 282 0.32 8.37 10.38
N THR A 283 1.49 7.96 10.90
CA THR A 283 2.77 8.19 10.23
C THR A 283 2.92 7.36 8.95
N ILE A 284 2.48 6.12 8.94
CA ILE A 284 2.47 5.27 7.74
C ILE A 284 1.58 5.88 6.65
N GLY A 285 0.39 6.37 7.00
CA GLY A 285 -0.50 7.04 6.04
C GLY A 285 0.15 8.24 5.36
N ILE A 286 0.85 9.08 6.13
CA ILE A 286 1.62 10.21 5.61
C ILE A 286 2.79 9.74 4.72
N LEU A 287 3.56 8.73 5.17
CA LEU A 287 4.72 8.23 4.42
C LEU A 287 4.33 7.56 3.10
N ILE A 288 3.22 6.84 3.05
CA ILE A 288 2.70 6.25 1.79
C ILE A 288 2.39 7.37 0.79
N CYS A 289 1.76 8.44 1.23
CA CYS A 289 1.44 9.58 0.38
C CYS A 289 2.71 10.27 -0.14
N PHE A 290 3.71 10.48 0.72
CA PHE A 290 4.96 11.12 0.33
C PHE A 290 5.83 10.24 -0.55
N LEU A 291 6.20 9.07 -0.08
CA LEU A 291 7.15 8.18 -0.77
C LEU A 291 6.51 7.52 -2.00
N GLY A 292 5.22 7.19 -1.92
CA GLY A 292 4.49 6.54 -3.01
C GLY A 292 4.04 7.48 -4.13
N GLY A 293 3.96 8.79 -3.88
CA GLY A 293 3.40 9.73 -4.86
C GLY A 293 4.05 11.09 -4.90
N LEU A 294 3.90 11.91 -3.84
CA LEU A 294 4.25 13.33 -3.89
C LEU A 294 5.73 13.61 -4.16
N MET A 295 6.64 12.83 -3.54
CA MET A 295 8.08 12.99 -3.78
C MET A 295 8.51 12.53 -5.19
N ALA A 296 7.77 11.62 -5.80
CA ALA A 296 8.02 11.21 -7.17
C ALA A 296 7.80 12.36 -8.16
N ILE A 297 6.79 13.20 -7.92
CA ILE A 297 6.49 14.38 -8.73
C ILE A 297 7.61 15.43 -8.63
N ASP A 298 8.25 15.53 -7.46
CA ASP A 298 9.31 16.51 -7.23
C ASP A 298 10.68 16.13 -7.85
N ILE A 299 10.89 14.84 -8.12
CA ILE A 299 12.20 14.31 -8.55
C ILE A 299 12.32 14.24 -10.07
N VAL A 300 11.20 14.11 -10.79
CA VAL A 300 11.18 13.91 -12.24
C VAL A 300 10.19 14.87 -12.91
N PRO A 301 10.37 15.14 -14.23
CA PRO A 301 9.37 15.89 -15.01
C PRO A 301 8.00 15.18 -14.96
N ARG A 302 6.92 15.98 -15.14
CA ARG A 302 5.53 15.48 -15.06
C ARG A 302 5.26 14.25 -15.92
N GLU A 303 5.86 14.22 -17.11
CA GLU A 303 5.71 13.14 -18.09
C GLU A 303 6.35 11.82 -17.63
N ALA A 304 7.33 11.86 -16.74
CA ALA A 304 8.02 10.69 -16.18
C ALA A 304 7.43 10.21 -14.84
N THR A 305 6.49 10.97 -14.24
CA THR A 305 5.94 10.70 -12.91
C THR A 305 5.27 9.32 -12.83
N GLY A 306 4.48 8.95 -13.84
CA GLY A 306 3.79 7.64 -13.86
C GLY A 306 4.78 6.47 -13.84
N ALA A 307 5.86 6.56 -14.63
CA ALA A 307 6.91 5.52 -14.63
C ALA A 307 7.64 5.46 -13.27
N THR A 308 7.89 6.61 -12.65
CA THR A 308 8.52 6.69 -11.33
C THR A 308 7.65 6.06 -10.25
N ILE A 309 6.36 6.39 -10.20
CA ILE A 309 5.40 5.78 -9.26
C ILE A 309 5.33 4.26 -9.47
N GLY A 310 5.36 3.80 -10.73
CA GLY A 310 5.39 2.37 -11.05
C GLY A 310 6.64 1.67 -10.51
N ILE A 311 7.83 2.27 -10.64
CA ILE A 311 9.08 1.73 -10.10
C ILE A 311 9.02 1.68 -8.57
N VAL A 312 8.59 2.77 -7.94
CA VAL A 312 8.46 2.86 -6.48
C VAL A 312 7.48 1.81 -5.97
N GLY A 313 6.31 1.69 -6.59
CA GLY A 313 5.30 0.71 -6.20
C GLY A 313 5.79 -0.73 -6.34
N LEU A 314 6.38 -1.09 -7.48
CA LEU A 314 6.95 -2.42 -7.71
C LEU A 314 8.01 -2.78 -6.67
N THR A 315 8.96 -1.87 -6.43
CA THR A 315 10.04 -2.08 -5.46
C THR A 315 9.50 -2.21 -4.03
N SER A 316 8.45 -1.44 -3.70
CA SER A 316 7.80 -1.50 -2.39
C SER A 316 7.15 -2.87 -2.13
N TYR A 317 6.44 -3.42 -3.11
CA TYR A 317 5.84 -4.75 -2.98
C TYR A 317 6.86 -5.88 -3.00
N ILE A 318 7.97 -5.73 -3.72
CA ILE A 318 9.12 -6.66 -3.61
C ILE A 318 9.66 -6.62 -2.17
N GLY A 319 9.82 -5.42 -1.58
CA GLY A 319 10.24 -5.26 -0.19
C GLY A 319 9.28 -5.93 0.78
N ALA A 320 7.97 -5.79 0.59
CA ALA A 320 6.95 -6.46 1.39
C ALA A 320 7.04 -7.99 1.31
N GLY A 321 7.16 -8.55 0.10
CA GLY A 321 7.30 -10.00 -0.07
C GLY A 321 8.61 -10.55 0.52
N MET A 322 9.72 -9.82 0.37
CA MET A 322 10.99 -10.19 1.01
C MET A 322 10.89 -10.14 2.54
N GLN A 323 10.17 -9.16 3.08
CA GLN A 323 9.92 -9.03 4.51
C GLN A 323 9.25 -10.29 5.07
N ASP A 324 8.21 -10.81 4.42
CA ASP A 324 7.50 -12.00 4.88
C ASP A 324 8.42 -13.24 4.88
N ILE A 325 9.21 -13.41 3.82
CA ILE A 325 10.17 -14.53 3.72
C ILE A 325 11.26 -14.43 4.80
N ILE A 326 11.84 -13.25 5.00
CA ILE A 326 12.91 -13.04 5.98
C ILE A 326 12.35 -13.21 7.38
N SER A 327 11.20 -12.62 7.70
CA SER A 327 10.57 -12.71 9.02
C SER A 327 10.19 -14.14 9.36
N GLY A 328 9.58 -14.87 8.42
CA GLY A 328 9.25 -16.27 8.63
C GLY A 328 10.48 -17.13 8.93
N ARG A 329 11.59 -16.93 8.20
CA ARG A 329 12.86 -17.63 8.46
C ARG A 329 13.50 -17.26 9.79
N LEU A 330 13.47 -15.96 10.16
CA LEU A 330 14.00 -15.52 11.44
C LEU A 330 13.23 -16.11 12.61
N LEU A 331 11.91 -16.14 12.53
CA LEU A 331 11.06 -16.72 13.56
C LEU A 331 11.23 -18.25 13.65
N ASP A 332 11.30 -18.95 12.51
CA ASP A 332 11.50 -20.39 12.47
C ASP A 332 12.89 -20.80 13.01
N ALA A 333 13.93 -20.05 12.68
CA ALA A 333 15.30 -20.30 13.16
C ALA A 333 15.48 -20.05 14.68
N HIS A 334 14.64 -19.24 15.28
CA HIS A 334 14.75 -18.84 16.69
C HIS A 334 13.55 -19.31 17.54
N LYS A 335 12.78 -20.25 17.05
CA LYS A 335 11.73 -20.90 17.84
C LYS A 335 12.34 -21.81 18.91
N VAL A 336 11.75 -21.81 20.09
CA VAL A 336 12.15 -22.64 21.23
C VAL A 336 10.97 -23.54 21.61
N MET A 337 11.22 -24.84 21.73
CA MET A 337 10.22 -25.80 22.23
C MET A 337 10.32 -25.84 23.75
N ILE A 338 9.24 -25.48 24.43
CA ILE A 338 9.12 -25.61 25.90
C ILE A 338 7.98 -26.57 26.18
N GLY A 339 8.34 -27.82 26.50
CA GLY A 339 7.37 -28.93 26.60
C GLY A 339 6.78 -29.29 25.23
N SER A 340 5.46 -29.20 25.07
CA SER A 340 4.74 -29.44 23.82
C SER A 340 4.38 -28.16 23.08
N GLU A 341 4.72 -26.96 23.62
CA GLU A 341 4.38 -25.70 23.04
C GLU A 341 5.59 -25.07 22.33
N THR A 342 5.33 -24.43 21.16
CA THR A 342 6.34 -23.71 20.38
C THR A 342 6.29 -22.23 20.74
N HIS A 343 7.37 -21.70 21.31
CA HIS A 343 7.50 -20.28 21.57
C HIS A 343 8.40 -19.61 20.53
N TYR A 344 7.97 -18.49 19.99
CA TYR A 344 8.70 -17.74 18.99
C TYR A 344 9.49 -16.58 19.59
N ASN A 345 10.79 -16.52 19.31
CA ASN A 345 11.59 -15.38 19.66
C ASN A 345 11.52 -14.31 18.56
N PHE A 346 10.77 -13.25 18.80
CA PHE A 346 10.58 -12.14 17.86
C PHE A 346 11.75 -11.14 17.81
N THR A 347 12.72 -11.22 18.74
CA THR A 347 13.79 -10.21 18.82
C THR A 347 14.56 -10.00 17.51
N PRO A 348 15.01 -11.04 16.77
CA PRO A 348 15.70 -10.82 15.51
C PRO A 348 14.82 -10.19 14.42
N ALA A 349 13.55 -10.58 14.36
CA ALA A 349 12.60 -10.03 13.41
C ALA A 349 12.27 -8.56 13.72
N THR A 350 12.05 -8.21 14.98
CA THR A 350 11.78 -6.82 15.41
C THR A 350 12.96 -5.90 15.14
N LEU A 351 14.19 -6.36 15.35
CA LEU A 351 15.39 -5.59 15.00
C LEU A 351 15.49 -5.35 13.49
N PHE A 352 15.19 -6.35 12.67
CA PHE A 352 15.15 -6.22 11.22
C PHE A 352 14.09 -5.18 10.78
N TRP A 353 12.89 -5.21 11.35
CA TRP A 353 11.82 -4.27 11.02
C TRP A 353 12.14 -2.83 11.43
N ILE A 354 12.71 -2.65 12.61
CA ILE A 354 13.15 -1.32 13.09
C ILE A 354 14.32 -0.79 12.25
N ALA A 355 15.27 -1.66 11.88
CA ALA A 355 16.38 -1.28 11.02
C ALA A 355 15.88 -0.85 9.63
N ALA A 356 14.91 -1.55 9.04
CA ALA A 356 14.30 -1.18 7.78
C ALA A 356 13.58 0.19 7.90
N SER A 357 12.76 0.39 8.94
CA SER A 357 12.11 1.69 9.19
C SER A 357 13.14 2.83 9.33
N THR A 358 14.23 2.59 10.05
CA THR A 358 15.33 3.56 10.22
C THR A 358 15.99 3.87 8.87
N LEU A 359 16.32 2.86 8.08
CA LEU A 359 16.91 3.02 6.76
C LEU A 359 16.00 3.81 5.82
N SER A 360 14.67 3.60 5.90
CA SER A 360 13.71 4.34 5.10
C SER A 360 13.86 5.85 5.25
N PHE A 361 13.78 6.38 6.46
CA PHE A 361 13.86 7.83 6.66
C PHE A 361 15.27 8.40 6.47
N LEU A 362 16.32 7.61 6.70
CA LEU A 362 17.69 8.03 6.39
C LEU A 362 17.89 8.21 4.88
N LEU A 363 17.35 7.33 4.05
CA LEU A 363 17.41 7.46 2.59
C LEU A 363 16.70 8.73 2.10
N VAL A 364 15.61 9.15 2.75
CA VAL A 364 14.93 10.42 2.43
C VAL A 364 15.86 11.63 2.61
N LEU A 365 16.73 11.63 3.61
CA LEU A 365 17.72 12.71 3.79
C LEU A 365 18.68 12.82 2.61
N PHE A 366 19.13 11.69 2.07
CA PHE A 366 20.03 11.70 0.91
C PHE A 366 19.33 12.20 -0.36
N VAL A 367 18.07 11.84 -0.56
CA VAL A 367 17.24 12.37 -1.65
C VAL A 367 17.13 13.89 -1.54
N SER A 368 16.85 14.39 -0.33
CA SER A 368 16.72 15.82 -0.02
C SER A 368 18.00 16.62 -0.32
N ARG A 369 19.15 16.17 0.17
CA ARG A 369 20.43 16.86 -0.02
C ARG A 369 20.82 16.96 -1.50
N LYS A 370 20.54 15.92 -2.27
CA LYS A 370 20.88 15.88 -3.69
C LYS A 370 19.97 16.74 -4.57
N GLN A 371 18.72 16.95 -4.15
CA GLN A 371 17.80 17.92 -4.78
C GLN A 371 18.26 19.36 -4.52
N GLN A 372 18.60 19.71 -3.28
CA GLN A 372 19.07 21.05 -2.92
C GLN A 372 20.39 21.41 -3.64
N GLY A 373 21.31 20.46 -3.81
CA GLY A 373 22.54 20.65 -4.59
C GLY A 373 22.25 20.99 -6.06
N LYS A 374 21.28 20.35 -6.69
CA LYS A 374 20.88 20.64 -8.07
C LYS A 374 20.17 22.00 -8.21
N GLU A 375 19.36 22.39 -7.26
CA GLU A 375 18.73 23.73 -7.25
C GLU A 375 19.77 24.85 -7.05
N HIS A 376 20.78 24.61 -6.24
CA HIS A 376 21.87 25.55 -6.00
C HIS A 376 22.72 25.73 -7.27
N ASP A 377 23.13 24.63 -7.92
CA ASP A 377 23.85 24.66 -9.19
C ASP A 377 23.07 25.35 -10.30
N ASN A 378 21.76 25.11 -10.41
CA ASN A 378 20.92 25.78 -11.40
C ASN A 378 20.78 27.28 -11.12
N ARG A 379 20.73 27.71 -9.85
CA ARG A 379 20.70 29.14 -9.51
C ARG A 379 22.02 29.85 -9.85
N TYR A 380 23.14 29.20 -9.59
CA TYR A 380 24.45 29.76 -9.99
C TYR A 380 24.56 29.86 -11.51
N CYS A 381 24.08 28.84 -12.25
CA CYS A 381 24.09 28.88 -13.70
C CYS A 381 23.20 29.99 -14.27
N LEU A 382 22.04 30.28 -13.67
CA LEU A 382 21.14 31.37 -14.06
C LEU A 382 21.69 32.76 -13.67
N LEU A 383 22.39 32.88 -12.55
CA LEU A 383 23.07 34.14 -12.18
C LEU A 383 24.22 34.45 -13.13
N TYR A 384 25.02 33.45 -13.50
CA TYR A 384 26.12 33.64 -14.46
C TYR A 384 25.63 33.98 -15.87
N THR A 385 24.46 33.50 -16.29
CA THR A 385 23.87 33.90 -17.60
C THR A 385 23.20 35.27 -17.58
N SER A 386 22.72 35.73 -16.42
CA SER A 386 22.18 37.06 -16.22
C SER A 386 23.30 38.10 -16.20
N ASP A 387 24.38 37.90 -15.46
CA ASP A 387 25.53 38.79 -15.42
C ASP A 387 26.26 38.89 -16.78
N ALA A 388 26.31 37.82 -17.55
CA ALA A 388 26.87 37.82 -18.90
C ALA A 388 25.98 38.49 -19.95
N ALA A 389 24.69 38.69 -19.68
CA ALA A 389 23.77 39.45 -20.54
C ALA A 389 23.82 40.94 -20.25
N ASP A 390 24.10 41.33 -19.01
CA ASP A 390 24.23 42.75 -18.62
C ASP A 390 25.60 43.37 -19.05
N ASP A 391 26.63 42.56 -19.26
CA ASP A 391 27.92 42.99 -19.81
C ASP A 391 27.95 43.16 -21.33
N LEU A 392 26.85 42.93 -22.03
CA LEU A 392 26.70 43.02 -23.49
C LEU A 392 25.80 44.16 -23.96
N ILE A 393 25.33 45.04 -23.06
CA ILE A 393 24.60 46.30 -23.33
C ILE A 393 25.47 47.47 -22.87
#